data_c9d1e5f0c87908ef7dc02b536823e67d
#
_entry.id   c9d1e5f0c87908ef7dc02b536823e67d
#
_cell.length_a   1.000
_cell.length_b   1.000
_cell.length_c   1.000
_cell.angle_alpha   90.00
_cell.angle_beta   90.00
_cell.angle_gamma   90.00
#
_symmetry.space_group_name_H-M   'P 1'
#
loop_
_entity.id
_entity.type
_entity.pdbx_description
1 polymer ?
#
loop_
_entity_poly.entity_id
_entity_poly.type
_entity_poly.pdbx_seq_one_letter_code
_entity_poly.pdbx_strand_id
1 'polypeptide(L)'
;HKEDTNGVVELLLLHDEGNNVWQTLARPQKRVKIGGIISFGDGRLKARCIEKEDMGICKFELIYDGILVEILDSLGEMPLPPYIHEQLEDKDRYQTVYAKHPGSAAAPTAGLHFTPELLKKLQDKGVELIYVTLHVGLGTFRPVNEEDLTNHVMHSEYYEISQEAADRLNEAKRLGKRIVSVGTTSTRTLE
;
A
#
# COMPACT_ATOMS: atom_id res chain seq x y z
N HIS A 1 7.30 -16.89 12.13
CA HIS A 1 7.90 -18.19 11.83
C HIS A 1 6.83 -19.26 11.62
N LYS A 2 7.10 -20.26 10.79
CA LYS A 2 6.22 -21.43 10.64
C LYS A 2 6.24 -22.28 11.92
N GLU A 3 5.08 -22.74 12.36
CA GLU A 3 4.99 -23.55 13.58
C GLU A 3 5.61 -24.95 13.41
N ASP A 4 5.59 -25.50 12.18
CA ASP A 4 6.10 -26.86 11.90
C ASP A 4 7.62 -26.97 11.73
N THR A 5 8.27 -25.94 11.17
CA THR A 5 9.69 -26.00 10.77
C THR A 5 10.52 -24.81 11.24
N ASN A 6 9.93 -23.88 11.97
CA ASN A 6 10.52 -22.62 12.39
C ASN A 6 11.12 -21.77 11.22
N GLY A 7 10.73 -22.08 9.99
CA GLY A 7 11.18 -21.35 8.80
C GLY A 7 10.60 -19.95 8.76
N VAL A 8 11.41 -18.95 8.43
CA VAL A 8 10.97 -17.56 8.28
C VAL A 8 10.12 -17.43 7.03
N VAL A 9 8.95 -16.80 7.18
CA VAL A 9 8.07 -16.37 6.09
C VAL A 9 7.56 -14.98 6.43
N GLU A 10 7.67 -14.10 5.46
CA GLU A 10 7.11 -12.75 5.50
C GLU A 10 5.74 -12.75 4.82
N LEU A 11 4.77 -12.09 5.43
CA LEU A 11 3.46 -11.85 4.85
C LEU A 11 3.21 -10.36 4.72
N LEU A 12 2.97 -9.90 3.50
CA LEU A 12 2.46 -8.56 3.25
C LEU A 12 0.94 -8.65 3.04
N LEU A 13 0.18 -8.04 3.94
CA LEU A 13 -1.28 -7.97 3.85
C LEU A 13 -1.68 -7.03 2.71
N LEU A 14 -2.60 -7.46 1.84
CA LEU A 14 -2.98 -6.73 0.65
C LEU A 14 -4.43 -6.27 0.67
N HIS A 15 -5.33 -7.19 0.89
CA HIS A 15 -6.76 -6.95 0.84
C HIS A 15 -7.48 -7.81 1.87
N ASP A 16 -8.37 -7.19 2.63
CA ASP A 16 -9.26 -7.86 3.56
C ASP A 16 -10.47 -8.39 2.77
N GLU A 17 -10.62 -9.71 2.70
CA GLU A 17 -11.77 -10.37 2.07
C GLU A 17 -12.95 -10.55 3.04
N GLY A 18 -12.80 -10.09 4.28
CA GLY A 18 -13.76 -10.29 5.35
C GLY A 18 -13.57 -11.62 6.10
N ASN A 19 -14.27 -11.79 7.23
CA ASN A 19 -14.21 -13.00 8.05
C ASN A 19 -12.78 -13.40 8.47
N ASN A 20 -11.92 -12.44 8.73
CA ASN A 20 -10.50 -12.61 9.05
C ASN A 20 -9.67 -13.25 7.91
N VAL A 21 -10.18 -13.30 6.69
CA VAL A 21 -9.46 -13.79 5.52
C VAL A 21 -8.81 -12.63 4.79
N TRP A 22 -7.50 -12.76 4.56
CA TRP A 22 -6.71 -11.75 3.89
C TRP A 22 -5.99 -12.33 2.67
N GLN A 23 -6.08 -11.62 1.55
CA GLN A 23 -5.16 -11.81 0.45
C GLN A 23 -3.80 -11.22 0.84
N THR A 24 -2.74 -11.98 0.61
CA THR A 24 -1.38 -11.60 1.04
C THR A 24 -0.36 -11.93 -0.03
N LEU A 25 0.79 -11.25 0.01
CA LEU A 25 2.00 -11.71 -0.65
C LEU A 25 2.88 -12.43 0.36
N ALA A 26 3.15 -13.73 0.11
CA ALA A 26 3.98 -14.56 0.98
C ALA A 26 5.40 -14.71 0.39
N ARG A 27 6.43 -14.43 1.18
CA ARG A 27 7.84 -14.57 0.79
C ARG A 27 8.63 -15.39 1.82
N PRO A 28 9.26 -16.48 1.40
CA PRO A 28 9.15 -17.16 0.12
C PRO A 28 7.91 -18.07 0.06
N GLN A 29 7.06 -17.91 -0.95
CA GLN A 29 5.83 -18.68 -1.13
C GLN A 29 6.04 -20.20 -1.13
N LYS A 30 7.19 -20.68 -1.65
CA LYS A 30 7.52 -22.11 -1.68
C LYS A 30 7.55 -22.77 -0.30
N ARG A 31 7.77 -21.99 0.76
CA ARG A 31 7.75 -22.48 2.15
C ARG A 31 6.36 -22.57 2.73
N VAL A 32 5.37 -21.95 2.10
CA VAL A 32 3.98 -21.96 2.55
C VAL A 32 3.28 -23.21 2.02
N LYS A 33 2.57 -23.92 2.90
CA LYS A 33 1.71 -25.07 2.54
C LYS A 33 0.27 -24.73 2.90
N ILE A 34 -0.69 -25.17 2.10
CA ILE A 34 -2.11 -25.06 2.44
C ILE A 34 -2.36 -25.78 3.75
N GLY A 35 -3.09 -25.16 4.67
CA GLY A 35 -3.31 -25.62 6.06
C GLY A 35 -2.17 -25.33 7.00
N GLY A 36 -0.99 -24.92 6.51
CA GLY A 36 0.16 -24.56 7.35
C GLY A 36 -0.08 -23.25 8.11
N ILE A 37 0.45 -23.18 9.33
CA ILE A 37 0.31 -22.00 10.20
C ILE A 37 1.65 -21.28 10.32
N ILE A 38 1.59 -19.96 10.22
CA ILE A 38 2.70 -19.04 10.47
C ILE A 38 2.35 -18.22 11.69
N SER A 39 3.28 -18.14 12.65
CA SER A 39 3.09 -17.44 13.92
C SER A 39 3.95 -16.17 13.96
N PHE A 40 3.39 -15.10 14.49
CA PHE A 40 4.00 -13.78 14.65
C PHE A 40 3.87 -13.34 16.11
N GLY A 41 4.90 -12.63 16.61
CA GLY A 41 4.88 -12.02 17.95
C GLY A 41 4.58 -13.03 19.05
N ASP A 42 5.32 -14.17 19.07
CA ASP A 42 5.17 -15.23 20.05
C ASP A 42 3.74 -15.80 20.16
N GLY A 43 3.06 -15.87 18.99
CA GLY A 43 1.72 -16.45 18.88
C GLY A 43 0.57 -15.47 19.04
N ARG A 44 0.83 -14.18 19.23
CA ARG A 44 -0.23 -13.14 19.30
C ARG A 44 -1.05 -13.03 18.02
N LEU A 45 -0.41 -13.29 16.87
CA LEU A 45 -1.07 -13.40 15.58
C LEU A 45 -0.61 -14.68 14.90
N LYS A 46 -1.57 -15.47 14.42
CA LYS A 46 -1.31 -16.63 13.59
C LYS A 46 -2.01 -16.47 12.25
N ALA A 47 -1.40 -16.98 11.20
CA ALA A 47 -1.97 -16.98 9.86
C ALA A 47 -1.99 -18.39 9.30
N ARG A 48 -3.18 -18.92 9.00
CA ARG A 48 -3.39 -20.22 8.37
C ARG A 48 -3.56 -20.04 6.88
N CYS A 49 -2.69 -20.64 6.08
CA CYS A 49 -2.83 -20.60 4.62
C CYS A 49 -4.03 -21.45 4.18
N ILE A 50 -5.01 -20.83 3.54
CA ILE A 50 -6.21 -21.50 3.03
C ILE A 50 -6.16 -21.69 1.51
N GLU A 51 -5.46 -20.81 0.79
CA GLU A 51 -5.35 -20.87 -0.66
C GLU A 51 -3.99 -20.35 -1.12
N LYS A 52 -3.50 -20.89 -2.24
CA LYS A 52 -2.29 -20.39 -2.90
C LYS A 52 -2.62 -20.09 -4.35
N GLU A 53 -2.27 -18.90 -4.76
CA GLU A 53 -2.37 -18.44 -6.14
C GLU A 53 -0.97 -18.29 -6.73
N ASP A 54 -0.90 -17.89 -7.98
CA ASP A 54 0.36 -17.61 -8.65
C ASP A 54 1.07 -16.37 -8.09
N MET A 55 2.34 -16.22 -8.43
CA MET A 55 3.14 -15.02 -8.21
C MET A 55 3.32 -14.63 -6.74
N GLY A 56 3.23 -15.56 -5.80
CA GLY A 56 3.44 -15.31 -4.38
C GLY A 56 2.16 -14.96 -3.62
N ILE A 57 1.03 -14.83 -4.30
CA ILE A 57 -0.24 -14.54 -3.67
C ILE A 57 -0.76 -15.76 -2.93
N CYS A 58 -1.21 -15.53 -1.71
CA CYS A 58 -1.86 -16.54 -0.88
C CYS A 58 -3.00 -15.91 -0.11
N LYS A 59 -4.02 -16.71 0.22
CA LYS A 59 -5.05 -16.30 1.18
C LYS A 59 -4.76 -16.92 2.53
N PHE A 60 -4.82 -16.10 3.54
CA PHE A 60 -4.62 -16.51 4.92
C PHE A 60 -5.81 -16.14 5.78
N GLU A 61 -6.25 -17.07 6.59
CA GLU A 61 -7.12 -16.81 7.72
C GLU A 61 -6.27 -16.35 8.90
N LEU A 62 -6.52 -15.14 9.39
CA LEU A 62 -5.84 -14.60 10.56
C LEU A 62 -6.54 -15.07 11.83
N ILE A 63 -5.76 -15.57 12.78
CA ILE A 63 -6.21 -16.10 14.07
C ILE A 63 -5.52 -15.28 15.15
N TYR A 64 -6.31 -14.55 15.92
CA TYR A 64 -5.82 -13.64 16.97
C TYR A 64 -6.88 -13.44 18.03
N ASP A 65 -6.49 -12.89 19.18
CA ASP A 65 -7.39 -12.45 20.25
C ASP A 65 -7.20 -10.94 20.44
N GLY A 66 -8.31 -10.20 20.50
CA GLY A 66 -8.32 -8.75 20.64
C GLY A 66 -8.57 -7.98 19.33
N ILE A 67 -7.98 -6.82 19.19
CA ILE A 67 -8.19 -5.90 18.07
C ILE A 67 -7.05 -6.05 17.05
N LEU A 68 -7.39 -6.48 15.83
CA LEU A 68 -6.40 -6.76 14.78
C LEU A 68 -5.48 -5.57 14.49
N VAL A 69 -6.04 -4.35 14.40
CA VAL A 69 -5.26 -3.14 14.09
C VAL A 69 -4.18 -2.89 15.13
N GLU A 70 -4.50 -3.03 16.42
CA GLU A 70 -3.52 -2.86 17.51
C GLU A 70 -2.41 -3.92 17.45
N ILE A 71 -2.77 -5.15 17.12
CA ILE A 71 -1.82 -6.24 16.94
C ILE A 71 -0.89 -5.95 15.77
N LEU A 72 -1.44 -5.53 14.62
CA LEU A 72 -0.66 -5.18 13.43
C LEU A 72 0.26 -3.98 13.69
N ASP A 73 -0.21 -2.95 14.40
CA ASP A 73 0.62 -1.79 14.76
C ASP A 73 1.81 -2.19 15.64
N SER A 74 1.61 -3.16 16.51
CA SER A 74 2.66 -3.65 17.41
C SER A 74 3.66 -4.62 16.77
N LEU A 75 3.23 -5.39 15.76
CA LEU A 75 4.02 -6.47 15.14
C LEU A 75 4.46 -6.13 13.71
N GLY A 76 3.68 -5.29 13.02
CA GLY A 76 3.90 -5.00 11.62
C GLY A 76 5.06 -4.03 11.37
N GLU A 77 5.68 -4.21 10.23
CA GLU A 77 6.65 -3.29 9.69
C GLU A 77 6.08 -2.65 8.43
N MET A 78 6.38 -1.36 8.21
CA MET A 78 6.01 -0.66 6.98
C MET A 78 6.71 -1.34 5.79
N PRO A 79 5.98 -1.77 4.75
CA PRO A 79 6.62 -2.29 3.55
C PRO A 79 7.44 -1.19 2.86
N LEU A 80 8.72 -1.45 2.67
CA LEU A 80 9.62 -0.53 1.99
C LEU A 80 9.99 -1.06 0.61
N PRO A 81 10.27 -0.18 -0.36
CA PRO A 81 10.85 -0.59 -1.63
C PRO A 81 12.14 -1.38 -1.44
N PRO A 82 12.45 -2.36 -2.32
CA PRO A 82 13.60 -3.26 -2.13
C PRO A 82 14.96 -2.57 -2.09
N TYR A 83 15.07 -1.32 -2.54
CA TYR A 83 16.31 -0.53 -2.51
C TYR A 83 16.55 0.19 -1.18
N ILE A 84 15.56 0.20 -0.26
CA ILE A 84 15.69 0.73 1.10
C ILE A 84 16.00 -0.44 2.03
N HIS A 85 17.20 -0.47 2.58
CA HIS A 85 17.68 -1.53 3.45
C HIS A 85 17.75 -1.13 4.92
N GLU A 86 17.59 0.16 5.21
CA GLU A 86 17.60 0.67 6.58
C GLU A 86 16.23 0.48 7.23
N GLN A 87 16.24 0.08 8.50
CA GLN A 87 15.01 0.08 9.30
C GLN A 87 14.60 1.51 9.61
N LEU A 88 13.32 1.81 9.45
CA LEU A 88 12.79 3.11 9.81
C LEU A 88 12.70 3.21 11.34
N GLU A 89 13.38 4.19 11.91
CA GLU A 89 13.22 4.57 13.34
C GLU A 89 11.80 5.12 13.58
N ASP A 90 11.27 5.85 12.61
CA ASP A 90 9.92 6.42 12.60
C ASP A 90 9.12 5.80 11.46
N LYS A 91 8.09 5.02 11.80
CA LYS A 91 7.22 4.32 10.84
C LYS A 91 6.47 5.31 9.93
N ASP A 92 6.13 6.50 10.43
CA ASP A 92 5.38 7.51 9.70
C ASP A 92 6.26 8.26 8.69
N ARG A 93 7.57 8.11 8.78
CA ARG A 93 8.52 8.78 7.87
C ARG A 93 8.33 8.40 6.41
N TYR A 94 7.90 7.16 6.13
CA TYR A 94 7.66 6.69 4.77
C TYR A 94 6.18 6.76 4.39
N GLN A 95 5.51 7.84 4.82
CA GLN A 95 4.13 8.18 4.43
C GLN A 95 4.00 9.70 4.28
N THR A 96 3.04 10.15 3.47
CA THR A 96 2.77 11.57 3.31
C THR A 96 2.02 12.13 4.52
N VAL A 97 2.29 13.39 4.87
CA VAL A 97 1.62 14.09 5.98
C VAL A 97 0.11 14.31 5.75
N TYR A 98 -0.37 14.02 4.56
CA TYR A 98 -1.78 14.14 4.17
C TYR A 98 -2.46 12.80 3.87
N ALA A 99 -1.82 11.68 4.16
CA ALA A 99 -2.44 10.36 4.06
C ALA A 99 -3.62 10.24 5.02
N LYS A 100 -4.77 9.75 4.52
CA LYS A 100 -6.00 9.61 5.32
C LYS A 100 -6.59 8.20 5.28
N HIS A 101 -6.46 7.52 4.17
CA HIS A 101 -7.14 6.25 3.93
C HIS A 101 -6.10 5.13 3.83
N PRO A 102 -6.03 4.22 4.82
CA PRO A 102 -5.16 3.04 4.74
C PRO A 102 -5.62 2.11 3.62
N GLY A 103 -4.71 1.29 3.08
CA GLY A 103 -5.04 0.29 2.04
C GLY A 103 -4.09 0.29 0.84
N SER A 104 -3.09 1.16 0.80
CA SER A 104 -2.07 1.17 -0.24
C SER A 104 -0.83 0.40 0.18
N ALA A 105 -0.27 -0.42 -0.72
CA ALA A 105 0.99 -1.13 -0.49
C ALA A 105 2.23 -0.23 -0.67
N ALA A 106 2.08 0.96 -1.27
CA ALA A 106 3.18 1.89 -1.52
C ALA A 106 2.78 3.34 -1.21
N ALA A 107 3.73 4.13 -0.71
CA ALA A 107 3.56 5.55 -0.50
C ALA A 107 3.83 6.35 -1.80
N PRO A 108 3.15 7.49 -2.03
CA PRO A 108 3.42 8.39 -3.14
C PRO A 108 4.70 9.21 -2.84
N THR A 109 5.86 8.66 -3.20
CA THR A 109 7.17 9.15 -2.76
C THR A 109 7.45 10.62 -3.08
N ALA A 110 6.92 11.16 -4.18
CA ALA A 110 7.01 12.58 -4.48
C ALA A 110 6.32 13.46 -3.42
N GLY A 111 5.30 12.93 -2.76
CA GLY A 111 4.57 13.60 -1.69
C GLY A 111 5.32 13.66 -0.35
N LEU A 112 6.34 12.81 -0.14
CA LEU A 112 7.13 12.78 1.10
C LEU A 112 7.94 14.05 1.33
N HIS A 113 8.15 14.85 0.28
CA HIS A 113 8.84 16.14 0.38
C HIS A 113 7.97 17.26 0.98
N PHE A 114 6.66 17.05 1.08
CA PHE A 114 5.77 18.06 1.67
C PHE A 114 5.71 17.91 3.19
N THR A 115 5.86 19.03 3.86
CA THR A 115 5.59 19.16 5.29
C THR A 115 4.32 19.99 5.50
N PRO A 116 3.69 19.93 6.69
CA PRO A 116 2.54 20.79 7.01
C PRO A 116 2.83 22.29 6.79
N GLU A 117 4.05 22.73 7.15
CA GLU A 117 4.48 24.11 6.98
C GLU A 117 4.62 24.50 5.51
N LEU A 118 5.14 23.58 4.66
CA LEU A 118 5.25 23.82 3.22
C LEU A 118 3.87 23.90 2.56
N LEU A 119 2.96 22.98 2.93
CA LEU A 119 1.58 23.01 2.44
C LEU A 119 0.89 24.33 2.81
N LYS A 120 1.06 24.77 4.07
CA LYS A 120 0.52 26.06 4.51
C LYS A 120 1.12 27.24 3.72
N LYS A 121 2.43 27.26 3.49
CA LYS A 121 3.07 28.33 2.69
C LYS A 121 2.53 28.38 1.25
N LEU A 122 2.21 27.23 0.65
CA LEU A 122 1.59 27.18 -0.67
C LEU A 122 0.19 27.79 -0.64
N GLN A 123 -0.63 27.44 0.36
CA GLN A 123 -1.97 28.01 0.52
C GLN A 123 -1.91 29.52 0.76
N ASP A 124 -1.00 29.99 1.60
CA ASP A 124 -0.80 31.43 1.87
C ASP A 124 -0.37 32.22 0.60
N LYS A 125 0.22 31.52 -0.39
CA LYS A 125 0.51 32.08 -1.73
C LYS A 125 -0.65 31.97 -2.72
N GLY A 126 -1.81 31.50 -2.30
CA GLY A 126 -2.98 31.34 -3.14
C GLY A 126 -2.98 30.07 -3.98
N VAL A 127 -2.09 29.10 -3.69
CA VAL A 127 -2.13 27.77 -4.31
C VAL A 127 -3.23 26.95 -3.67
N GLU A 128 -4.11 26.42 -4.49
CA GLU A 128 -5.16 25.52 -4.06
C GLU A 128 -4.63 24.09 -4.01
N LEU A 129 -4.86 23.39 -2.90
CA LEU A 129 -4.46 22.00 -2.68
C LEU A 129 -5.69 21.11 -2.87
N ILE A 130 -5.62 20.20 -3.83
CA ILE A 130 -6.69 19.23 -4.11
C ILE A 130 -6.12 17.84 -3.93
N TYR A 131 -6.83 17.00 -3.18
CA TYR A 131 -6.38 15.66 -2.84
C TYR A 131 -7.19 14.60 -3.58
N VAL A 132 -6.50 13.55 -4.00
CA VAL A 132 -7.07 12.36 -4.62
C VAL A 132 -6.51 11.13 -3.92
N THR A 133 -7.24 10.02 -3.95
CA THR A 133 -6.81 8.76 -3.35
C THR A 133 -6.54 7.74 -4.44
N LEU A 134 -5.40 7.04 -4.34
CA LEU A 134 -5.06 5.87 -5.12
C LEU A 134 -4.54 4.79 -4.19
N HIS A 135 -5.13 3.61 -4.20
CA HIS A 135 -4.62 2.44 -3.49
C HIS A 135 -3.67 1.69 -4.42
N VAL A 136 -2.38 1.99 -4.27
CA VAL A 136 -1.33 1.38 -5.08
C VAL A 136 -1.17 -0.08 -4.69
N GLY A 137 -1.38 -0.96 -5.65
CA GLY A 137 -1.24 -2.39 -5.48
C GLY A 137 0.21 -2.88 -5.63
N LEU A 138 0.41 -4.19 -5.42
CA LEU A 138 1.73 -4.85 -5.51
C LEU A 138 2.38 -4.77 -6.89
N GLY A 139 1.62 -4.51 -7.93
CA GLY A 139 2.14 -4.40 -9.28
C GLY A 139 3.27 -3.38 -9.40
N THR A 140 3.23 -2.32 -8.59
CA THR A 140 4.25 -1.27 -8.55
C THR A 140 5.63 -1.77 -8.10
N PHE A 141 5.69 -2.84 -7.29
CA PHE A 141 6.94 -3.43 -6.82
C PHE A 141 7.47 -4.56 -7.72
N ARG A 142 6.74 -4.90 -8.77
CA ARG A 142 7.14 -5.95 -9.71
C ARG A 142 7.99 -5.35 -10.82
N PRO A 143 9.18 -5.90 -11.12
CA PRO A 143 9.89 -5.51 -12.30
C PRO A 143 9.09 -5.91 -13.54
N VAL A 144 9.07 -5.04 -14.53
CA VAL A 144 8.55 -5.36 -15.86
C VAL A 144 9.56 -6.32 -16.49
N ASN A 145 9.17 -7.59 -16.66
CA ASN A 145 10.02 -8.64 -17.22
C ASN A 145 9.75 -8.89 -18.71
N GLU A 146 8.93 -8.07 -19.35
CA GLU A 146 8.58 -8.22 -20.76
C GLU A 146 9.50 -7.38 -21.63
N GLU A 147 10.09 -8.00 -22.65
CA GLU A 147 10.94 -7.32 -23.63
C GLU A 147 10.14 -6.35 -24.50
N ASP A 148 8.85 -6.67 -24.73
CA ASP A 148 7.91 -5.83 -25.48
C ASP A 148 6.83 -5.26 -24.54
N LEU A 149 6.91 -3.95 -24.30
CA LEU A 149 5.99 -3.23 -23.43
C LEU A 149 4.53 -3.26 -23.92
N THR A 150 4.28 -3.55 -25.20
CA THR A 150 2.92 -3.66 -25.75
C THR A 150 2.17 -4.87 -25.19
N ASN A 151 2.88 -5.90 -24.74
CA ASN A 151 2.33 -7.10 -24.13
C ASN A 151 2.16 -6.99 -22.61
N HIS A 152 2.62 -5.89 -22.01
CA HIS A 152 2.53 -5.69 -20.58
C HIS A 152 1.08 -5.42 -20.17
N VAL A 153 0.50 -6.34 -19.39
CA VAL A 153 -0.83 -6.14 -18.80
C VAL A 153 -0.70 -5.25 -17.56
N MET A 154 -1.17 -4.01 -17.69
CA MET A 154 -1.24 -3.10 -16.55
C MET A 154 -2.24 -3.62 -15.52
N HIS A 155 -1.82 -3.70 -14.28
CA HIS A 155 -2.69 -4.03 -13.16
C HIS A 155 -3.67 -2.88 -12.89
N SER A 156 -4.90 -3.24 -12.48
CA SER A 156 -5.89 -2.27 -12.02
C SER A 156 -5.63 -1.88 -10.57
N GLU A 157 -5.90 -0.63 -10.25
CA GLU A 157 -5.80 -0.08 -8.90
C GLU A 157 -7.09 0.68 -8.59
N TYR A 158 -7.51 0.60 -7.32
CA TYR A 158 -8.67 1.36 -6.86
C TYR A 158 -8.29 2.81 -6.63
N TYR A 159 -9.07 3.74 -7.18
CA TYR A 159 -8.90 5.17 -6.94
C TYR A 159 -10.22 5.83 -6.56
N GLU A 160 -10.12 6.96 -5.92
CA GLU A 160 -11.25 7.79 -5.53
C GLU A 160 -10.94 9.27 -5.73
N ILE A 161 -11.87 9.97 -6.39
CA ILE A 161 -11.88 11.42 -6.53
C ILE A 161 -13.24 11.88 -5.99
N SER A 162 -13.23 12.68 -4.92
CA SER A 162 -14.46 13.25 -4.41
C SER A 162 -15.11 14.20 -5.43
N GLN A 163 -16.44 14.35 -5.38
CA GLN A 163 -17.15 15.27 -6.26
C GLN A 163 -16.60 16.70 -6.12
N GLU A 164 -16.32 17.15 -4.90
CA GLU A 164 -15.70 18.45 -4.64
C GLU A 164 -14.35 18.60 -5.36
N ALA A 165 -13.46 17.60 -5.26
CA ALA A 165 -12.17 17.63 -5.93
C ALA A 165 -12.33 17.67 -7.45
N ALA A 166 -13.25 16.88 -8.01
CA ALA A 166 -13.54 16.87 -9.44
C ALA A 166 -14.07 18.22 -9.92
N ASP A 167 -15.01 18.84 -9.20
CA ASP A 167 -15.57 20.14 -9.55
C ASP A 167 -14.51 21.23 -9.55
N ARG A 168 -13.63 21.27 -8.55
CA ARG A 168 -12.54 22.25 -8.43
C ARG A 168 -11.49 22.07 -9.53
N LEU A 169 -11.13 20.84 -9.87
CA LEU A 169 -10.22 20.55 -10.99
C LEU A 169 -10.82 20.99 -12.33
N ASN A 170 -12.09 20.68 -12.57
CA ASN A 170 -12.79 21.09 -13.79
C ASN A 170 -12.90 22.61 -13.90
N GLU A 171 -13.19 23.31 -12.81
CA GLU A 171 -13.24 24.76 -12.76
C GLU A 171 -11.86 25.39 -13.04
N ALA A 172 -10.79 24.85 -12.43
CA ALA A 172 -9.43 25.29 -12.69
C ALA A 172 -9.07 25.13 -14.17
N LYS A 173 -9.45 24.02 -14.79
CA LYS A 173 -9.26 23.76 -16.22
C LYS A 173 -10.06 24.72 -17.07
N ARG A 174 -11.33 24.95 -16.74
CA ARG A 174 -12.22 25.91 -17.45
C ARG A 174 -11.68 27.35 -17.43
N LEU A 175 -11.07 27.73 -16.29
CA LEU A 175 -10.47 29.07 -16.12
C LEU A 175 -9.04 29.18 -16.67
N GLY A 176 -8.51 28.13 -17.30
CA GLY A 176 -7.15 28.12 -17.86
C GLY A 176 -6.05 28.22 -16.77
N LYS A 177 -6.35 27.85 -15.53
CA LYS A 177 -5.38 27.86 -14.44
C LYS A 177 -4.38 26.71 -14.62
N ARG A 178 -3.17 26.91 -14.13
CA ARG A 178 -2.13 25.86 -14.10
C ARG A 178 -2.50 24.80 -13.08
N ILE A 179 -2.59 23.55 -13.53
CA ILE A 179 -2.74 22.38 -12.67
C ILE A 179 -1.38 21.67 -12.59
N VAL A 180 -0.94 21.35 -11.39
CA VAL A 180 0.32 20.65 -11.12
C VAL A 180 0.00 19.36 -10.40
N SER A 181 0.22 18.23 -11.08
CA SER A 181 0.13 16.90 -10.46
C SER A 181 1.44 16.55 -9.75
N VAL A 182 1.35 16.11 -8.50
CA VAL A 182 2.51 15.75 -7.70
C VAL A 182 2.67 14.25 -7.68
N GLY A 183 3.65 13.75 -8.43
CA GLY A 183 3.99 12.34 -8.55
C GLY A 183 3.13 11.56 -9.54
N THR A 184 3.63 10.40 -9.92
CA THR A 184 2.97 9.49 -10.87
C THR A 184 1.64 8.97 -10.35
N THR A 185 1.50 8.81 -9.03
CA THR A 185 0.25 8.42 -8.36
C THR A 185 -0.89 9.38 -8.70
N SER A 186 -0.68 10.68 -8.47
CA SER A 186 -1.69 11.70 -8.78
C SER A 186 -1.96 11.81 -10.28
N THR A 187 -0.92 11.71 -11.10
CA THR A 187 -1.05 11.75 -12.56
C THR A 187 -1.93 10.61 -13.07
N ARG A 188 -1.63 9.38 -12.62
CA ARG A 188 -2.41 8.19 -12.99
C ARG A 188 -3.88 8.26 -12.57
N THR A 189 -4.15 8.90 -11.43
CA THR A 189 -5.53 9.06 -10.95
C THR A 189 -6.32 10.05 -11.80
N LEU A 190 -5.63 11.05 -12.41
CA LEU A 190 -6.27 12.12 -13.18
C LEU A 190 -6.37 11.82 -14.68
N GLU A 191 -5.62 10.85 -15.19
CA GLU A 191 -5.68 10.35 -16.58
C GLU A 191 -6.77 9.30 -16.78
#